data_5cbad5bf76cfd470ec9bb31dc8769e98
#
_entry.id   5cbad5bf76cfd470ec9bb31dc8769e98
#
_cell.length_a   1.000
_cell.length_b   1.000
_cell.length_c   1.000
_cell.angle_alpha   90.00
_cell.angle_beta   90.00
_cell.angle_gamma   90.00
#
_symmetry.space_group_name_H-M   'P 1'
#
loop_
_entity.id
_entity.type
_entity.pdbx_description
1 polymer ?
#
loop_
_entity_poly.entity_id
_entity_poly.type
_entity_poly.pdbx_seq_one_letter_code
_entity_poly.pdbx_strand_id
1 'polypeptide(L)'
;KMHPSMRFAAPVRRALGFPTAFNVLGPLTNPARVQACAIGASREENARLMAGVYASRGLSALVFRGANTGLDELTTTDANQVWLVSGGAVVETAFDARESLGMASSSIEDLAGGEAAENAAVARDVLSGGGADAVRDAVALNVGAGILAWEGLENPVTHSDFEPRMRGAVERALAALADGSGA
;
A
#
# COMPACT_ATOMS: atom_id res chain seq x y z
N LYS A 1 13.68 0.70 -19.92
CA LYS A 1 12.43 -0.09 -20.06
C LYS A 1 12.58 -1.33 -19.18
N MET A 2 11.89 -1.35 -18.04
CA MET A 2 12.14 -2.32 -16.97
C MET A 2 11.53 -3.71 -17.23
N HIS A 3 10.40 -3.79 -17.94
CA HIS A 3 9.72 -5.05 -18.28
C HIS A 3 9.37 -5.11 -19.76
N PRO A 4 10.34 -5.27 -20.67
CA PRO A 4 10.08 -5.22 -22.12
C PRO A 4 9.16 -6.34 -22.60
N SER A 5 9.15 -7.49 -21.94
CA SER A 5 8.28 -8.63 -22.26
C SER A 5 6.81 -8.42 -21.89
N MET A 6 6.49 -7.55 -20.94
CA MET A 6 5.10 -7.28 -20.52
C MET A 6 4.25 -6.66 -21.65
N ARG A 7 4.88 -6.00 -22.63
CA ARG A 7 4.18 -5.48 -23.81
C ARG A 7 3.47 -6.57 -24.61
N PHE A 8 4.00 -7.79 -24.61
CA PHE A 8 3.40 -8.90 -25.35
C PHE A 8 2.19 -9.51 -24.61
N ALA A 9 2.15 -9.39 -23.28
CA ALA A 9 1.03 -9.84 -22.46
C ALA A 9 -0.16 -8.86 -22.48
N ALA A 10 0.08 -7.56 -22.73
CA ALA A 10 -0.96 -6.53 -22.66
C ALA A 10 -2.15 -6.73 -23.62
N PRO A 11 -1.97 -7.12 -24.91
CA PRO A 11 -3.08 -7.40 -25.80
C PRO A 11 -3.89 -8.62 -25.35
N VAL A 12 -3.22 -9.68 -24.89
CA VAL A 12 -3.85 -10.91 -24.40
C VAL A 12 -4.69 -10.63 -23.17
N ARG A 13 -4.14 -9.89 -22.17
CA ARG A 13 -4.87 -9.48 -20.97
C ARG A 13 -6.15 -8.70 -21.30
N ARG A 14 -6.06 -7.80 -22.27
CA ARG A 14 -7.22 -7.00 -22.77
C ARG A 14 -8.28 -7.88 -23.39
N ALA A 15 -7.87 -8.85 -24.20
CA ALA A 15 -8.78 -9.77 -24.89
C ALA A 15 -9.48 -10.74 -23.93
N LEU A 16 -8.80 -11.15 -22.86
CA LEU A 16 -9.35 -12.06 -21.86
C LEU A 16 -10.42 -11.40 -20.98
N GLY A 17 -10.27 -10.12 -20.64
CA GLY A 17 -11.25 -9.37 -19.86
C GLY A 17 -11.44 -9.83 -18.40
N PHE A 18 -10.59 -10.73 -17.90
CA PHE A 18 -10.61 -11.22 -16.51
C PHE A 18 -9.21 -11.19 -15.87
N PRO A 19 -9.10 -11.16 -14.55
CA PRO A 19 -7.84 -11.20 -13.84
C PRO A 19 -7.01 -12.44 -14.15
N THR A 20 -5.70 -12.25 -14.35
CA THR A 20 -4.75 -13.32 -14.66
C THR A 20 -3.57 -13.26 -13.69
N ALA A 21 -2.67 -14.25 -13.74
CA ALA A 21 -1.42 -14.24 -12.97
C ALA A 21 -0.61 -12.95 -13.16
N PHE A 22 -0.72 -12.27 -14.29
CA PHE A 22 -0.06 -10.99 -14.52
C PHE A 22 -0.51 -9.86 -13.59
N ASN A 23 -1.66 -9.99 -12.92
CA ASN A 23 -2.12 -9.02 -11.94
C ASN A 23 -1.28 -9.04 -10.67
N VAL A 24 -0.70 -10.18 -10.32
CA VAL A 24 0.17 -10.36 -9.15
C VAL A 24 1.66 -10.37 -9.49
N LEU A 25 2.03 -10.67 -10.74
CA LEU A 25 3.43 -10.78 -11.15
C LEU A 25 4.14 -9.43 -11.21
N GLY A 26 3.43 -8.32 -11.48
CA GLY A 26 4.03 -6.99 -11.56
C GLY A 26 4.85 -6.65 -10.30
N PRO A 27 4.22 -6.57 -9.13
CA PRO A 27 4.91 -6.31 -7.87
C PRO A 27 5.97 -7.37 -7.53
N LEU A 28 5.67 -8.65 -7.79
CA LEU A 28 6.56 -9.78 -7.47
C LEU A 28 7.82 -9.87 -8.35
N THR A 29 7.85 -9.16 -9.46
CA THR A 29 8.97 -9.17 -10.42
C THR A 29 9.62 -7.79 -10.57
N ASN A 30 9.59 -6.96 -9.53
CA ASN A 30 10.21 -5.64 -9.54
C ASN A 30 11.72 -5.77 -9.84
N PRO A 31 12.21 -5.20 -10.95
CA PRO A 31 13.61 -5.33 -11.35
C PRO A 31 14.58 -4.59 -10.42
N ALA A 32 14.10 -3.67 -9.60
CA ALA A 32 14.89 -2.98 -8.58
C ALA A 32 15.30 -3.91 -7.42
N ARG A 33 14.70 -5.12 -7.32
CA ARG A 33 15.01 -6.11 -6.27
C ARG A 33 14.95 -5.49 -4.87
N VAL A 34 13.90 -4.72 -4.62
CA VAL A 34 13.68 -4.06 -3.32
C VAL A 34 13.65 -5.11 -2.20
N GLN A 35 14.21 -4.75 -1.04
CA GLN A 35 14.22 -5.60 0.15
C GLN A 35 13.00 -5.35 1.04
N ALA A 36 12.39 -4.18 0.91
CA ALA A 36 11.18 -3.80 1.63
C ALA A 36 10.14 -3.22 0.68
N CYS A 37 8.85 -3.49 0.92
CA CYS A 37 7.76 -2.93 0.11
C CYS A 37 6.43 -2.88 0.85
N ALA A 38 5.59 -1.91 0.46
CA ALA A 38 4.18 -1.83 0.80
C ALA A 38 3.37 -2.10 -0.48
N ILE A 39 2.44 -3.04 -0.44
CA ILE A 39 1.74 -3.53 -1.64
C ILE A 39 0.25 -3.68 -1.35
N GLY A 40 -0.56 -3.01 -2.14
CA GLY A 40 -2.00 -3.25 -2.16
C GLY A 40 -2.40 -4.45 -3.03
N ALA A 41 -3.47 -5.12 -2.64
CA ALA A 41 -4.04 -6.23 -3.40
C ALA A 41 -5.56 -6.24 -3.27
N SER A 42 -6.28 -6.03 -4.36
CA SER A 42 -7.75 -5.96 -4.34
C SER A 42 -8.46 -7.25 -3.92
N ARG A 43 -7.79 -8.41 -4.03
CA ARG A 43 -8.32 -9.73 -3.68
C ARG A 43 -7.50 -10.37 -2.57
N GLU A 44 -8.20 -10.94 -1.60
CA GLU A 44 -7.58 -11.60 -0.44
C GLU A 44 -6.64 -12.74 -0.84
N GLU A 45 -7.05 -13.58 -1.80
CA GLU A 45 -6.23 -14.70 -2.27
C GLU A 45 -4.90 -14.22 -2.87
N ASN A 46 -4.93 -13.08 -3.58
CA ASN A 46 -3.74 -12.46 -4.15
C ASN A 46 -2.83 -11.89 -3.05
N ALA A 47 -3.42 -11.24 -2.02
CA ALA A 47 -2.68 -10.71 -0.89
C ALA A 47 -1.93 -11.83 -0.14
N ARG A 48 -2.62 -12.92 0.19
CA ARG A 48 -2.02 -14.10 0.85
C ARG A 48 -0.90 -14.73 0.02
N LEU A 49 -1.12 -14.87 -1.29
CA LEU A 49 -0.11 -15.41 -2.21
C LEU A 49 1.13 -14.51 -2.27
N MET A 50 0.93 -13.20 -2.41
CA MET A 50 2.03 -12.23 -2.47
C MET A 50 2.80 -12.19 -1.16
N ALA A 51 2.13 -12.17 -0.01
CA ALA A 51 2.76 -12.23 1.30
C ALA A 51 3.62 -13.50 1.45
N GLY A 52 3.10 -14.67 1.06
CA GLY A 52 3.85 -15.92 1.06
C GLY A 52 5.09 -15.89 0.18
N VAL A 53 5.02 -15.27 -1.01
CA VAL A 53 6.18 -15.12 -1.90
C VAL A 53 7.22 -14.17 -1.29
N TYR A 54 6.82 -13.07 -0.69
CA TYR A 54 7.75 -12.15 -0.03
C TYR A 54 8.43 -12.82 1.16
N ALA A 55 7.67 -13.56 1.99
CA ALA A 55 8.24 -14.34 3.10
C ALA A 55 9.26 -15.38 2.63
N SER A 56 8.93 -16.15 1.58
CA SER A 56 9.84 -17.17 1.03
C SER A 56 11.13 -16.59 0.45
N ARG A 57 11.13 -15.31 0.09
CA ARG A 57 12.30 -14.56 -0.38
C ARG A 57 13.07 -13.86 0.73
N GLY A 58 12.61 -13.94 1.97
CA GLY A 58 13.22 -13.26 3.12
C GLY A 58 13.09 -11.74 3.06
N LEU A 59 12.08 -11.23 2.35
CA LEU A 59 11.84 -9.78 2.24
C LEU A 59 10.97 -9.28 3.39
N SER A 60 11.02 -7.98 3.66
CA SER A 60 10.08 -7.30 4.55
C SER A 60 8.97 -6.67 3.72
N ALA A 61 7.70 -6.92 4.07
CA ALA A 61 6.58 -6.33 3.34
C ALA A 61 5.36 -6.11 4.23
N LEU A 62 4.59 -5.09 3.91
CA LEU A 62 3.19 -4.98 4.28
C LEU A 62 2.35 -5.19 3.02
N VAL A 63 1.54 -6.24 3.01
CA VAL A 63 0.53 -6.47 1.98
C VAL A 63 -0.83 -6.14 2.59
N PHE A 64 -1.69 -5.42 1.88
CA PHE A 64 -2.94 -4.93 2.47
C PHE A 64 -4.06 -4.77 1.45
N ARG A 65 -5.28 -4.61 1.98
CA ARG A 65 -6.50 -4.29 1.22
C ARG A 65 -7.59 -3.74 2.14
N GLY A 66 -8.53 -3.00 1.59
CA GLY A 66 -9.80 -2.70 2.27
C GLY A 66 -10.58 -3.99 2.49
N ALA A 67 -11.04 -4.23 3.71
CA ALA A 67 -11.65 -5.50 4.11
C ALA A 67 -12.94 -5.79 3.33
N ASN A 68 -13.81 -4.79 3.20
CA ASN A 68 -15.10 -4.90 2.51
C ASN A 68 -15.07 -4.28 1.11
N THR A 69 -14.43 -3.13 0.96
CA THR A 69 -14.34 -2.40 -0.31
C THR A 69 -13.43 -3.11 -1.33
N GLY A 70 -12.42 -3.84 -0.85
CA GLY A 70 -11.41 -4.44 -1.72
C GLY A 70 -10.49 -3.43 -2.40
N LEU A 71 -10.41 -2.21 -1.88
CA LEU A 71 -9.41 -1.23 -2.32
C LEU A 71 -8.01 -1.80 -2.09
N ASP A 72 -7.14 -1.63 -3.06
CA ASP A 72 -5.73 -2.04 -3.00
C ASP A 72 -4.82 -0.95 -2.40
N GLU A 73 -5.39 -0.17 -1.47
CA GLU A 73 -4.74 0.88 -0.69
C GLU A 73 -5.14 0.77 0.77
N LEU A 74 -4.30 1.24 1.69
CA LEU A 74 -4.72 1.54 3.06
C LEU A 74 -5.53 2.83 3.04
N THR A 75 -6.74 2.77 3.58
CA THR A 75 -7.66 3.90 3.60
C THR A 75 -8.45 3.97 4.90
N THR A 76 -9.21 5.04 5.05
CA THR A 76 -10.18 5.25 6.12
C THR A 76 -11.63 4.96 5.69
N THR A 77 -11.84 4.33 4.53
CA THR A 77 -13.17 3.97 4.03
C THR A 77 -13.80 2.81 4.81
N ASP A 78 -12.96 1.84 5.18
CA ASP A 78 -13.33 0.71 6.04
C ASP A 78 -12.11 0.21 6.82
N ALA A 79 -12.28 -0.88 7.56
CA ALA A 79 -11.14 -1.59 8.13
C ALA A 79 -10.28 -2.21 7.02
N ASN A 80 -8.99 -2.35 7.28
CA ASN A 80 -8.04 -2.93 6.35
C ASN A 80 -7.59 -4.31 6.84
N GLN A 81 -7.47 -5.27 5.93
CA GLN A 81 -6.75 -6.52 6.16
C GLN A 81 -5.27 -6.29 5.84
N VAL A 82 -4.39 -6.72 6.71
CA VAL A 82 -2.94 -6.52 6.58
C VAL A 82 -2.21 -7.82 6.82
N TRP A 83 -1.28 -8.15 5.95
CA TRP A 83 -0.32 -9.25 6.08
C TRP A 83 1.06 -8.66 6.33
N LEU A 84 1.54 -8.82 7.56
CA LEU A 84 2.88 -8.42 7.99
C LEU A 84 3.85 -9.52 7.57
N VAL A 85 4.83 -9.17 6.73
CA VAL A 85 5.86 -10.09 6.26
C VAL A 85 7.19 -9.64 6.81
N SER A 86 7.78 -10.44 7.69
CA SER A 86 9.07 -10.11 8.31
C SER A 86 9.73 -11.39 8.84
N GLY A 87 11.06 -11.47 8.74
CA GLY A 87 11.82 -12.62 9.23
C GLY A 87 11.42 -13.96 8.59
N GLY A 88 10.87 -13.97 7.39
CA GLY A 88 10.39 -15.18 6.70
C GLY A 88 9.02 -15.67 7.18
N ALA A 89 8.35 -14.95 8.08
CA ALA A 89 7.01 -15.26 8.57
C ALA A 89 5.96 -14.32 7.97
N VAL A 90 4.71 -14.76 7.97
CA VAL A 90 3.53 -13.96 7.62
C VAL A 90 2.59 -13.96 8.81
N VAL A 91 2.19 -12.77 9.24
CA VAL A 91 1.18 -12.57 10.29
C VAL A 91 0.04 -11.75 9.70
N GLU A 92 -1.17 -12.28 9.75
CA GLU A 92 -2.36 -11.56 9.33
C GLU A 92 -2.96 -10.81 10.50
N THR A 93 -3.36 -9.55 10.25
CA THR A 93 -4.03 -8.70 11.24
C THR A 93 -5.06 -7.80 10.56
N ALA A 94 -6.00 -7.27 11.33
CA ALA A 94 -6.88 -6.19 10.92
C ALA A 94 -6.33 -4.86 11.41
N PHE A 95 -6.60 -3.79 10.67
CA PHE A 95 -6.21 -2.43 11.04
C PHE A 95 -7.29 -1.44 10.61
N ASP A 96 -7.85 -0.72 11.56
CA ASP A 96 -8.77 0.37 11.29
C ASP A 96 -8.13 1.70 11.69
N ALA A 97 -7.75 2.52 10.71
CA ALA A 97 -7.08 3.78 10.94
C ALA A 97 -7.98 4.80 11.69
N ARG A 98 -9.30 4.66 11.61
CA ARG A 98 -10.25 5.51 12.32
C ARG A 98 -10.21 5.23 13.83
N GLU A 99 -10.17 3.95 14.19
CA GLU A 99 -10.12 3.52 15.59
C GLU A 99 -8.69 3.64 16.16
N SER A 100 -7.71 3.11 15.41
CA SER A 100 -6.32 3.04 15.88
C SER A 100 -5.61 4.39 15.85
N LEU A 101 -5.90 5.28 14.90
CA LEU A 101 -5.19 6.56 14.73
C LEU A 101 -6.07 7.79 14.97
N GLY A 102 -7.40 7.62 15.11
CA GLY A 102 -8.36 8.72 15.25
C GLY A 102 -8.58 9.50 13.93
N MET A 103 -8.30 8.90 12.79
CA MET A 103 -8.52 9.52 11.48
C MET A 103 -10.01 9.62 11.15
N ALA A 104 -10.38 10.63 10.36
CA ALA A 104 -11.75 10.78 9.90
C ALA A 104 -12.12 9.69 8.89
N SER A 105 -13.38 9.23 8.89
CA SER A 105 -13.87 8.33 7.86
C SER A 105 -13.94 9.05 6.52
N SER A 106 -13.55 8.36 5.44
CA SER A 106 -13.73 8.81 4.06
C SER A 106 -14.65 7.88 3.28
N SER A 107 -15.16 8.35 2.16
CA SER A 107 -15.90 7.55 1.19
C SER A 107 -14.98 7.15 0.01
N ILE A 108 -15.44 6.22 -0.83
CA ILE A 108 -14.72 5.87 -2.08
C ILE A 108 -14.70 7.07 -3.02
N GLU A 109 -15.76 7.88 -3.03
CA GLU A 109 -15.90 9.08 -3.84
C GLU A 109 -14.86 10.13 -3.46
N ASP A 110 -14.51 10.26 -2.18
CA ASP A 110 -13.47 11.19 -1.70
C ASP A 110 -12.07 10.81 -2.21
N LEU A 111 -11.87 9.54 -2.56
CA LEU A 111 -10.62 9.01 -3.08
C LEU A 111 -10.62 8.81 -4.60
N ALA A 112 -11.76 9.13 -5.25
CA ALA A 112 -11.89 8.93 -6.69
C ALA A 112 -10.89 9.83 -7.44
N GLY A 113 -10.09 9.19 -8.29
CA GLY A 113 -9.19 9.89 -9.21
C GLY A 113 -9.90 10.37 -10.47
N GLY A 114 -9.24 11.27 -11.17
CA GLY A 114 -9.65 11.76 -12.49
C GLY A 114 -8.68 11.37 -13.60
N GLU A 115 -8.60 12.19 -14.62
CA GLU A 115 -7.64 12.02 -15.70
C GLU A 115 -6.18 12.23 -15.21
N ALA A 116 -5.21 11.77 -16.00
CA ALA A 116 -3.80 11.80 -15.61
C ALA A 116 -3.27 13.20 -15.20
N ALA A 117 -3.73 14.25 -15.88
CA ALA A 117 -3.33 15.62 -15.56
C ALA A 117 -3.92 16.10 -14.23
N GLU A 118 -5.17 15.73 -13.93
CA GLU A 118 -5.86 16.03 -12.67
C GLU A 118 -5.18 15.30 -11.51
N ASN A 119 -4.94 14.00 -11.65
CA ASN A 119 -4.25 13.22 -10.64
C ASN A 119 -2.83 13.72 -10.36
N ALA A 120 -2.12 14.18 -11.40
CA ALA A 120 -0.81 14.79 -11.24
C ALA A 120 -0.88 16.14 -10.47
N ALA A 121 -1.95 16.91 -10.66
CA ALA A 121 -2.17 18.14 -9.89
C ALA A 121 -2.48 17.83 -8.42
N VAL A 122 -3.37 16.87 -8.15
CA VAL A 122 -3.68 16.39 -6.80
C VAL A 122 -2.42 15.90 -6.09
N ALA A 123 -1.60 15.08 -6.77
CA ALA A 123 -0.36 14.57 -6.18
C ALA A 123 0.60 15.69 -5.79
N ARG A 124 0.78 16.70 -6.66
CA ARG A 124 1.65 17.86 -6.34
C ARG A 124 1.10 18.68 -5.17
N ASP A 125 -0.20 18.88 -5.14
CA ASP A 125 -0.85 19.63 -4.06
C ASP A 125 -0.66 18.94 -2.72
N VAL A 126 -0.95 17.64 -2.63
CA VAL A 126 -0.74 16.84 -1.41
C VAL A 126 0.73 16.83 -0.97
N LEU A 127 1.67 16.62 -1.90
CA LEU A 127 3.10 16.60 -1.58
C LEU A 127 3.64 17.99 -1.16
N SER A 128 2.93 19.06 -1.51
CA SER A 128 3.26 20.43 -1.10
C SER A 128 2.51 20.90 0.15
N GLY A 129 1.86 20.01 0.88
CA GLY A 129 1.16 20.29 2.13
C GLY A 129 -0.31 20.68 1.99
N GLY A 130 -0.86 20.65 0.76
CA GLY A 130 -2.27 20.92 0.46
C GLY A 130 -3.10 19.65 0.31
N GLY A 131 -4.11 19.74 -0.56
CA GLY A 131 -4.99 18.64 -0.94
C GLY A 131 -6.13 18.37 0.03
N ALA A 132 -7.07 17.51 -0.42
CA ALA A 132 -8.18 17.06 0.40
C ALA A 132 -7.69 16.15 1.54
N ASP A 133 -8.28 16.28 2.72
CA ASP A 133 -7.89 15.51 3.91
C ASP A 133 -7.92 13.99 3.67
N ALA A 134 -8.97 13.47 3.03
CA ALA A 134 -9.10 12.05 2.72
C ALA A 134 -7.94 11.51 1.86
N VAL A 135 -7.53 12.29 0.84
CA VAL A 135 -6.41 11.89 -0.05
C VAL A 135 -5.09 11.98 0.69
N ARG A 136 -4.88 13.04 1.49
CA ARG A 136 -3.68 13.21 2.32
C ARG A 136 -3.55 12.06 3.34
N ASP A 137 -4.66 11.69 3.99
CA ASP A 137 -4.69 10.60 4.97
C ASP A 137 -4.39 9.25 4.30
N ALA A 138 -4.97 8.97 3.13
CA ALA A 138 -4.66 7.78 2.36
C ALA A 138 -3.19 7.73 1.97
N VAL A 139 -2.62 8.84 1.46
CA VAL A 139 -1.18 8.92 1.13
C VAL A 139 -0.32 8.67 2.37
N ALA A 140 -0.65 9.31 3.51
CA ALA A 140 0.11 9.14 4.75
C ALA A 140 0.07 7.69 5.27
N LEU A 141 -1.09 7.02 5.20
CA LEU A 141 -1.23 5.60 5.56
C LEU A 141 -0.34 4.71 4.70
N ASN A 142 -0.35 4.90 3.40
CA ASN A 142 0.43 4.07 2.47
C ASN A 142 1.94 4.36 2.56
N VAL A 143 2.35 5.62 2.80
CA VAL A 143 3.73 5.98 3.12
C VAL A 143 4.15 5.35 4.46
N GLY A 144 3.30 5.43 5.48
CA GLY A 144 3.52 4.79 6.78
C GLY A 144 3.77 3.29 6.65
N ALA A 145 2.99 2.59 5.83
CA ALA A 145 3.21 1.18 5.52
C ALA A 145 4.58 0.93 4.86
N GLY A 146 5.01 1.81 3.95
CA GLY A 146 6.34 1.75 3.32
C GLY A 146 7.48 1.93 4.33
N ILE A 147 7.34 2.91 5.23
CA ILE A 147 8.30 3.16 6.32
C ILE A 147 8.38 1.93 7.23
N LEU A 148 7.25 1.38 7.63
CA LEU A 148 7.20 0.24 8.52
C LEU A 148 7.78 -1.03 7.87
N ALA A 149 7.54 -1.23 6.58
CA ALA A 149 8.17 -2.32 5.83
C ALA A 149 9.70 -2.16 5.80
N TRP A 150 10.21 -0.95 5.62
CA TRP A 150 11.64 -0.67 5.64
C TRP A 150 12.26 -0.95 7.02
N GLU A 151 11.65 -0.46 8.08
CA GLU A 151 12.11 -0.70 9.47
C GLU A 151 12.05 -2.19 9.85
N GLY A 152 11.12 -2.93 9.26
CA GLY A 152 10.97 -4.38 9.43
C GLY A 152 12.17 -5.21 8.94
N LEU A 153 13.08 -4.63 8.17
CA LEU A 153 14.34 -5.28 7.76
C LEU A 153 15.27 -5.53 8.95
N GLU A 154 15.38 -4.55 9.84
CA GLU A 154 16.27 -4.62 11.01
C GLU A 154 15.52 -5.08 12.26
N ASN A 155 14.27 -4.67 12.38
CA ASN A 155 13.42 -4.96 13.53
C ASN A 155 12.08 -5.54 13.05
N PRO A 156 11.93 -6.87 13.01
CA PRO A 156 10.73 -7.53 12.53
C PRO A 156 9.45 -7.00 13.18
N VAL A 157 8.44 -6.70 12.35
CA VAL A 157 7.14 -6.23 12.82
C VAL A 157 6.32 -7.41 13.30
N THR A 158 5.82 -7.30 14.54
CA THR A 158 4.96 -8.31 15.15
C THR A 158 3.52 -7.81 15.24
N HIS A 159 2.59 -8.72 15.51
CA HIS A 159 1.19 -8.34 15.75
C HIS A 159 1.03 -7.34 16.89
N SER A 160 1.81 -7.52 17.97
CA SER A 160 1.67 -6.69 19.19
C SER A 160 2.27 -5.29 19.06
N ASP A 161 3.25 -5.08 18.17
CA ASP A 161 3.89 -3.77 18.00
C ASP A 161 3.46 -3.07 16.69
N PHE A 162 2.63 -3.72 15.88
CA PHE A 162 2.20 -3.17 14.60
C PHE A 162 1.51 -1.81 14.73
N GLU A 163 0.43 -1.72 15.52
CA GLU A 163 -0.33 -0.47 15.65
C GLU A 163 0.49 0.71 16.20
N PRO A 164 1.24 0.59 17.31
CA PRO A 164 2.04 1.70 17.80
C PRO A 164 3.14 2.13 16.80
N ARG A 165 3.76 1.18 16.10
CA ARG A 165 4.75 1.49 15.07
C ARG A 165 4.12 2.12 13.84
N MET A 166 2.95 1.64 13.41
CA MET A 166 2.19 2.22 12.29
C MET A 166 1.77 3.66 12.60
N ARG A 167 1.32 3.94 13.83
CA ARG A 167 1.04 5.30 14.30
C ARG A 167 2.24 6.21 14.12
N GLY A 168 3.40 5.84 14.64
CA GLY A 168 4.62 6.64 14.52
C GLY A 168 5.09 6.82 13.08
N ALA A 169 4.90 5.82 12.22
CA ALA A 169 5.23 5.91 10.80
C ALA A 169 4.29 6.87 10.07
N VAL A 170 2.98 6.81 10.34
CA VAL A 170 1.98 7.72 9.77
C VAL A 170 2.19 9.16 10.25
N GLU A 171 2.49 9.37 11.53
CA GLU A 171 2.80 10.72 12.07
C GLU A 171 3.99 11.35 11.34
N ARG A 172 5.04 10.58 11.05
CA ARG A 172 6.19 11.05 10.24
C ARG A 172 5.79 11.38 8.80
N ALA A 173 4.94 10.55 8.19
CA ALA A 173 4.42 10.81 6.86
C ALA A 173 3.60 12.10 6.80
N LEU A 174 2.68 12.29 7.77
CA LEU A 174 1.87 13.51 7.87
C LEU A 174 2.75 14.75 8.10
N ALA A 175 3.78 14.65 8.94
CA ALA A 175 4.71 15.76 9.16
C ALA A 175 5.46 16.13 7.88
N ALA A 176 5.96 15.14 7.12
CA ALA A 176 6.64 15.37 5.84
C ALA A 176 5.72 15.96 4.75
N LEU A 177 4.45 15.58 4.75
CA LEU A 177 3.46 16.20 3.86
C LEU A 177 3.16 17.63 4.28
N ALA A 178 3.02 17.91 5.58
CA ALA A 178 2.65 19.25 6.10
C ALA A 178 3.74 20.30 5.86
N ASP A 179 5.02 19.92 5.90
CA ASP A 179 6.16 20.84 5.67
C ASP A 179 6.61 20.89 4.21
N GLY A 180 5.95 20.13 3.32
CA GLY A 180 6.26 20.07 1.90
C GLY A 180 7.57 19.34 1.57
N SER A 181 8.20 18.65 2.52
CA SER A 181 9.43 17.88 2.26
C SER A 181 9.18 16.61 1.45
N GLY A 182 7.91 16.31 1.16
CA GLY A 182 7.50 15.25 0.24
C GLY A 182 7.57 15.60 -1.25
N ALA A 183 7.78 16.88 -1.58
CA ALA A 183 7.73 17.41 -2.95
C ALA A 183 9.06 17.27 -3.72
#